data_49f2d050b0dbb33ce885f8f45163b24d
#
_entry.id   49f2d050b0dbb33ce885f8f45163b24d
#
_cell.length_a   1.000
_cell.length_b   1.000
_cell.length_c   1.000
_cell.angle_alpha   90.00
_cell.angle_beta   90.00
_cell.angle_gamma   90.00
#
_symmetry.space_group_name_H-M   'P 1'
#
loop_
_entity.id
_entity.type
_entity.pdbx_description
1 polymer ?
#
loop_
_entity_poly.entity_id
_entity_poly.type
_entity_poly.pdbx_seq_one_letter_code
_entity_poly.pdbx_strand_id
1 'polypeptide(L)'
;MRMISWNVNGLRAAVGKGFVEYFKEADADIFSLQETKLQAGQIDLELEGYHQYWNYAEKKGYSGVAVFTKKEPLSVTYGIGVEEHDHEGRVVTLEMEDFYLVCVYVPNSQDGLKRLDYRMSW
;
A
#
# COMPACT_ATOMS: atom_id res chain seq x y z
N MET A 1 -8.73 14.60 -11.77
CA MET A 1 -7.80 13.57 -11.30
C MET A 1 -8.58 12.37 -10.80
N ARG A 2 -8.16 11.17 -11.18
CA ARG A 2 -8.81 9.94 -10.75
C ARG A 2 -7.91 9.20 -9.77
N MET A 3 -8.43 8.92 -8.57
CA MET A 3 -7.72 8.16 -7.54
C MET A 3 -8.52 6.94 -7.14
N ILE A 4 -7.85 5.79 -7.02
CA ILE A 4 -8.47 4.52 -6.63
C ILE A 4 -7.70 3.97 -5.43
N SER A 5 -8.43 3.45 -4.46
CA SER A 5 -7.87 2.74 -3.31
C SER A 5 -8.53 1.37 -3.21
N TRP A 6 -7.73 0.32 -3.05
CA TRP A 6 -8.24 -1.05 -3.04
C TRP A 6 -7.45 -1.91 -2.05
N ASN A 7 -8.17 -2.51 -1.09
CA ASN A 7 -7.59 -3.55 -0.25
C ASN A 7 -7.63 -4.85 -1.05
N VAL A 8 -6.47 -5.32 -1.52
CA VAL A 8 -6.39 -6.46 -2.43
C VAL A 8 -6.35 -7.82 -1.71
N ASN A 9 -6.19 -7.81 -0.39
CA ASN A 9 -6.12 -9.05 0.41
C ASN A 9 -5.14 -10.07 -0.20
N GLY A 10 -3.92 -9.62 -0.46
CA GLY A 10 -2.90 -10.41 -1.12
C GLY A 10 -2.79 -10.10 -2.60
N LEU A 11 -1.76 -9.34 -3.00
CA LEU A 11 -1.61 -8.88 -4.38
C LEU A 11 -1.33 -10.03 -5.35
N ARG A 12 -0.56 -11.05 -4.93
CA ARG A 12 -0.27 -12.19 -5.81
C ARG A 12 -1.55 -12.89 -6.26
N ALA A 13 -2.49 -13.09 -5.33
CA ALA A 13 -3.79 -13.69 -5.67
C ALA A 13 -4.60 -12.75 -6.57
N ALA A 14 -4.59 -11.45 -6.30
CA ALA A 14 -5.29 -10.46 -7.12
C ALA A 14 -4.75 -10.42 -8.55
N VAL A 15 -3.44 -10.51 -8.74
CA VAL A 15 -2.83 -10.57 -10.08
C VAL A 15 -3.33 -11.80 -10.85
N GLY A 16 -3.43 -12.94 -10.18
CA GLY A 16 -3.99 -14.16 -10.78
C GLY A 16 -5.45 -14.05 -11.16
N LYS A 17 -6.17 -13.08 -10.61
CA LYS A 17 -7.60 -12.84 -10.86
C LYS A 17 -7.88 -11.63 -11.74
N GLY A 18 -6.87 -11.06 -12.40
CA GLY A 18 -7.06 -9.98 -13.36
C GLY A 18 -6.73 -8.58 -12.84
N PHE A 19 -5.94 -8.45 -11.78
CA PHE A 19 -5.57 -7.14 -11.25
C PHE A 19 -4.95 -6.22 -12.33
N VAL A 20 -3.99 -6.73 -13.10
CA VAL A 20 -3.25 -5.92 -14.09
C VAL A 20 -4.19 -5.38 -15.16
N GLU A 21 -5.11 -6.21 -15.64
CA GLU A 21 -6.11 -5.82 -16.62
C GLU A 21 -7.03 -4.74 -16.08
N TYR A 22 -7.50 -4.90 -14.84
CA TYR A 22 -8.33 -3.89 -14.19
C TYR A 22 -7.57 -2.58 -14.00
N PHE A 23 -6.30 -2.67 -13.56
CA PHE A 23 -5.45 -1.52 -13.35
C PHE A 23 -5.29 -0.70 -14.64
N LYS A 24 -5.02 -1.35 -15.75
CA LYS A 24 -4.87 -0.69 -17.05
C LYS A 24 -6.17 -0.05 -17.51
N GLU A 25 -7.28 -0.75 -17.34
CA GLU A 25 -8.59 -0.26 -17.75
C GLU A 25 -9.03 0.95 -16.93
N ALA A 26 -8.74 0.94 -15.64
CA ALA A 26 -9.09 2.03 -14.73
C ALA A 26 -8.34 3.32 -15.06
N ASP A 27 -7.10 3.21 -15.53
CA ASP A 27 -6.27 4.35 -15.94
C ASP A 27 -6.25 5.48 -14.90
N ALA A 28 -6.11 5.14 -13.63
CA ALA A 28 -6.11 6.12 -12.55
C ALA A 28 -4.80 6.91 -12.51
N ASP A 29 -4.87 8.16 -12.07
CA ASP A 29 -3.68 8.98 -11.85
C ASP A 29 -2.90 8.49 -10.63
N ILE A 30 -3.61 8.04 -9.59
CA ILE A 30 -3.04 7.46 -8.38
C ILE A 30 -3.83 6.22 -8.02
N PHE A 31 -3.12 5.11 -7.79
CA PHE A 31 -3.73 3.84 -7.41
C PHE A 31 -3.05 3.34 -6.15
N SER A 32 -3.82 3.23 -5.05
CA SER A 32 -3.31 2.83 -3.74
C SER A 32 -3.80 1.43 -3.39
N LEU A 33 -2.90 0.60 -2.87
CA LEU A 33 -3.21 -0.75 -2.45
C LEU A 33 -2.93 -0.94 -0.97
N GLN A 34 -3.82 -1.65 -0.29
CA GLN A 34 -3.61 -2.09 1.09
C GLN A 34 -3.61 -3.62 1.13
N GLU A 35 -2.90 -4.15 2.12
CA GLU A 35 -2.81 -5.59 2.37
C GLU A 35 -2.25 -6.35 1.17
N THR A 36 -1.09 -5.89 0.68
CA THR A 36 -0.40 -6.53 -0.44
C THR A 36 0.14 -7.92 -0.08
N LYS A 37 0.51 -8.12 1.19
CA LYS A 37 1.05 -9.38 1.74
C LYS A 37 2.33 -9.84 1.04
N LEU A 38 3.16 -8.89 0.61
CA LEU A 38 4.40 -9.16 -0.11
C LEU A 38 5.62 -8.65 0.64
N GLN A 39 6.78 -9.23 0.30
CA GLN A 39 8.08 -8.67 0.59
C GLN A 39 8.79 -8.29 -0.72
N ALA A 40 9.88 -7.52 -0.58
CA ALA A 40 10.66 -7.08 -1.73
C ALA A 40 11.08 -8.28 -2.59
N GLY A 41 10.92 -8.14 -3.89
CA GLY A 41 11.33 -9.16 -4.85
C GLY A 41 10.38 -10.33 -5.05
N GLN A 42 9.25 -10.38 -4.33
CA GLN A 42 8.29 -11.47 -4.49
C GLN A 42 7.39 -11.34 -5.71
N ILE A 43 7.29 -10.14 -6.26
CA ILE A 43 6.52 -9.90 -7.48
C ILE A 43 7.24 -8.83 -8.30
N ASP A 44 7.15 -8.95 -9.61
CA ASP A 44 7.65 -7.94 -10.54
C ASP A 44 6.46 -7.48 -11.39
N LEU A 45 5.96 -6.29 -11.10
CA LEU A 45 4.86 -5.68 -11.84
C LEU A 45 5.39 -4.62 -12.79
N GLU A 46 5.15 -4.82 -14.08
CA GLU A 46 5.43 -3.82 -15.09
C GLU A 46 4.17 -2.99 -15.33
N LEU A 47 4.14 -1.79 -14.74
CA LEU A 47 3.03 -0.86 -14.87
C LEU A 47 3.53 0.34 -15.66
N GLU A 48 3.49 0.24 -16.99
CA GLU A 48 4.01 1.25 -17.89
C GLU A 48 3.38 2.62 -17.62
N GLY A 49 4.22 3.64 -17.49
CA GLY A 49 3.78 5.00 -17.23
C GLY A 49 3.53 5.31 -15.76
N TYR A 50 3.84 4.39 -14.85
CA TYR A 50 3.63 4.59 -13.43
C TYR A 50 4.91 4.47 -12.63
N HIS A 51 5.03 5.33 -11.61
CA HIS A 51 6.01 5.23 -10.55
C HIS A 51 5.43 4.36 -9.44
N GLN A 52 6.24 3.49 -8.82
CA GLN A 52 5.79 2.53 -7.82
C GLN A 52 6.46 2.79 -6.48
N TYR A 53 5.67 2.81 -5.41
CA TYR A 53 6.15 3.02 -4.04
C TYR A 53 5.56 1.94 -3.13
N TRP A 54 6.43 1.12 -2.54
CA TRP A 54 6.05 -0.05 -1.77
C TRP A 54 6.54 0.08 -0.34
N ASN A 55 5.71 -0.29 0.62
CA ASN A 55 6.12 -0.47 2.01
C ASN A 55 5.72 -1.87 2.46
N TYR A 56 6.69 -2.68 2.85
CA TYR A 56 6.51 -4.09 3.18
C TYR A 56 6.55 -4.29 4.68
N ALA A 57 5.74 -5.24 5.20
CA ALA A 57 5.88 -5.71 6.58
C ALA A 57 7.14 -6.56 6.71
N GLU A 58 7.74 -6.57 7.90
CA GLU A 58 8.87 -7.47 8.18
C GLU A 58 8.39 -8.93 8.23
N LYS A 59 7.15 -9.15 8.71
CA LYS A 59 6.54 -10.48 8.74
C LYS A 59 6.07 -10.89 7.35
N LYS A 60 6.44 -12.10 6.93
CA LYS A 60 6.07 -12.64 5.61
C LYS A 60 4.55 -12.83 5.48
N GLY A 61 4.03 -12.56 4.29
CA GLY A 61 2.62 -12.77 3.95
C GLY A 61 1.65 -11.93 4.76
N TYR A 62 2.06 -10.74 5.19
CA TYR A 62 1.31 -9.93 6.13
C TYR A 62 1.34 -8.46 5.74
N SER A 63 0.20 -7.76 5.91
CA SER A 63 0.09 -6.31 5.74
C SER A 63 0.65 -5.81 4.40
N GLY A 64 1.33 -4.66 4.39
CA GLY A 64 1.93 -4.07 3.20
C GLY A 64 1.01 -3.13 2.46
N VAL A 65 1.54 -1.99 2.04
CA VAL A 65 0.83 -1.03 1.20
C VAL A 65 1.68 -0.66 -0.01
N ALA A 66 1.03 -0.22 -1.08
CA ALA A 66 1.71 0.26 -2.28
C ALA A 66 0.92 1.41 -2.89
N VAL A 67 1.64 2.32 -3.54
CA VAL A 67 1.02 3.41 -4.30
C VAL A 67 1.68 3.51 -5.66
N PHE A 68 0.86 3.62 -6.70
CA PHE A 68 1.31 3.78 -8.07
C PHE A 68 0.81 5.12 -8.59
N THR A 69 1.70 5.93 -9.17
CA THR A 69 1.36 7.28 -9.64
C THR A 69 1.85 7.50 -11.06
N LYS A 70 1.07 8.25 -11.86
CA LYS A 70 1.51 8.69 -13.19
C LYS A 70 2.55 9.80 -13.09
N LYS A 71 2.39 10.72 -12.13
CA LYS A 71 3.34 11.80 -11.88
C LYS A 71 4.26 11.43 -10.72
N GLU A 72 5.54 11.78 -10.86
CA GLU A 72 6.49 11.59 -9.77
C GLU A 72 6.16 12.55 -8.62
N PRO A 73 6.02 12.07 -7.37
CA PRO A 73 5.80 12.95 -6.24
C PRO A 73 7.05 13.78 -5.91
N LEU A 74 6.85 14.90 -5.19
CA LEU A 74 7.96 15.72 -4.71
C LEU A 74 8.78 15.00 -3.65
N SER A 75 8.13 14.22 -2.80
CA SER A 75 8.79 13.38 -1.81
C SER A 75 7.92 12.18 -1.45
N VAL A 76 8.56 11.17 -0.88
CA VAL A 76 7.90 9.94 -0.40
C VAL A 76 8.39 9.65 1.01
N THR A 77 7.48 9.39 1.93
CA THR A 77 7.81 8.99 3.30
C THR A 77 7.15 7.66 3.59
N TYR A 78 7.89 6.75 4.20
CA TYR A 78 7.43 5.42 4.59
C TYR A 78 7.26 5.38 6.09
N GLY A 79 6.07 4.97 6.56
CA GLY A 79 5.77 4.93 7.99
C GLY A 79 5.32 6.28 8.56
N ILE A 80 5.18 6.33 9.87
CA ILE A 80 4.72 7.52 10.59
C ILE A 80 5.78 8.11 11.53
N GLY A 81 7.01 7.56 11.49
CA GLY A 81 8.10 8.01 12.34
C GLY A 81 8.07 7.46 13.76
N VAL A 82 7.23 6.47 14.02
CA VAL A 82 7.14 5.80 15.33
C VAL A 82 7.62 4.36 15.14
N GLU A 83 8.77 4.01 15.70
CA GLU A 83 9.39 2.72 15.48
C GLU A 83 8.44 1.55 15.79
N GLU A 84 7.71 1.62 16.91
CA GLU A 84 6.74 0.59 17.29
C GLU A 84 5.73 0.28 16.18
N HIS A 85 5.41 1.26 15.36
CA HIS A 85 4.37 1.13 14.33
C HIS A 85 4.89 1.01 12.90
N ASP A 86 6.21 1.11 12.68
CA ASP A 86 6.77 1.21 11.33
C ASP A 86 7.33 -0.10 10.76
N HIS A 87 7.09 -1.25 11.45
CA HIS A 87 7.60 -2.55 11.02
C HIS A 87 6.60 -3.40 10.24
N GLU A 88 5.38 -2.92 10.04
CA GLU A 88 4.31 -3.71 9.43
C GLU A 88 3.89 -3.23 8.03
N GLY A 89 4.64 -2.28 7.46
CA GLY A 89 4.37 -1.82 6.09
C GLY A 89 2.97 -1.26 5.90
N ARG A 90 2.57 -0.31 6.75
CA ARG A 90 1.18 0.17 6.79
C ARG A 90 0.96 1.55 6.20
N VAL A 91 2.01 2.35 6.02
CA VAL A 91 1.86 3.76 5.63
C VAL A 91 2.86 4.15 4.56
N VAL A 92 2.35 4.76 3.48
CA VAL A 92 3.16 5.48 2.50
C VAL A 92 2.53 6.85 2.33
N THR A 93 3.33 7.91 2.49
CA THR A 93 2.89 9.28 2.28
C THR A 93 3.62 9.88 1.08
N LEU A 94 2.86 10.40 0.14
CA LEU A 94 3.40 11.10 -1.03
C LEU A 94 3.12 12.60 -0.90
N GLU A 95 4.16 13.41 -1.08
CA GLU A 95 3.97 14.85 -1.23
C GLU A 95 3.83 15.14 -2.72
N MET A 96 2.63 15.52 -3.13
CA MET A 96 2.35 15.96 -4.49
C MET A 96 2.42 17.49 -4.55
N GLU A 97 2.32 18.06 -5.73
CA GLU A 97 2.45 19.52 -5.91
C GLU A 97 1.39 20.29 -5.12
N ASP A 98 0.15 19.83 -5.10
CA ASP A 98 -0.98 20.55 -4.50
C ASP A 98 -1.60 19.85 -3.29
N PHE A 99 -1.12 18.65 -2.91
CA PHE A 99 -1.72 17.88 -1.83
C PHE A 99 -0.76 16.80 -1.33
N TYR A 100 -1.09 16.24 -0.17
CA TYR A 100 -0.45 15.03 0.34
C TYR A 100 -1.40 13.85 0.17
N LEU A 101 -0.87 12.72 -0.29
CA LEU A 101 -1.60 11.46 -0.32
C LEU A 101 -1.05 10.55 0.77
N VAL A 102 -1.93 10.03 1.63
CA VAL A 102 -1.53 9.07 2.66
C VAL A 102 -2.25 7.76 2.40
N CYS A 103 -1.48 6.71 2.08
CA CYS A 103 -2.00 5.36 1.93
C CYS A 103 -1.79 4.62 3.24
N VAL A 104 -2.86 4.19 3.87
CA VAL A 104 -2.84 3.61 5.23
C VAL A 104 -3.60 2.29 5.24
N TYR A 105 -3.03 1.29 5.91
CA TYR A 105 -3.72 0.08 6.30
C TYR A 105 -3.73 -0.03 7.82
N VAL A 106 -4.86 0.32 8.44
CA VAL A 106 -5.01 0.36 9.90
C VAL A 106 -4.92 -1.05 10.48
N PRO A 107 -4.19 -1.24 11.60
CA PRO A 107 -4.09 -2.56 12.22
C PRO A 107 -5.45 -3.17 12.57
N ASN A 108 -5.58 -4.48 12.31
CA ASN A 108 -6.75 -5.24 12.70
C ASN A 108 -6.58 -5.68 14.14
N SER A 109 -7.65 -5.60 14.96
CA SER A 109 -7.62 -6.09 16.34
C SER A 109 -7.65 -7.62 16.42
N GLN A 110 -7.92 -8.30 15.31
CA GLN A 110 -7.98 -9.77 15.17
C GLN A 110 -9.15 -10.40 15.95
N ASP A 111 -9.36 -11.69 15.73
CA ASP A 111 -10.41 -12.44 16.44
C ASP A 111 -10.17 -12.42 17.94
N GLY A 112 -11.21 -12.15 18.71
CA GLY A 112 -11.10 -12.04 20.15
C GLY A 112 -10.37 -10.79 20.63
N LEU A 113 -10.18 -9.80 19.75
CA LEU A 113 -9.54 -8.51 20.04
C LEU A 113 -8.10 -8.66 20.54
N LYS A 114 -7.35 -9.66 20.03
CA LYS A 114 -5.98 -9.94 20.47
C LYS A 114 -5.02 -8.76 20.29
N ARG A 115 -5.26 -7.91 19.30
CA ARG A 115 -4.41 -6.76 19.00
C ARG A 115 -5.09 -5.43 19.21
N LEU A 116 -6.14 -5.40 20.01
CA LEU A 116 -6.89 -4.17 20.24
C LEU A 116 -6.00 -3.06 20.79
N ASP A 117 -5.15 -3.37 21.79
CA ASP A 117 -4.26 -2.38 22.38
C ASP A 117 -3.29 -1.80 21.34
N TYR A 118 -2.73 -2.64 20.49
CA TYR A 118 -1.86 -2.18 19.41
C TYR A 118 -2.61 -1.24 18.47
N ARG A 119 -3.80 -1.64 18.03
CA ARG A 119 -4.62 -0.82 17.15
C ARG A 119 -4.99 0.52 17.79
N MET A 120 -5.31 0.52 19.08
CA MET A 120 -5.70 1.73 19.81
C MET A 120 -4.51 2.67 19.98
N SER A 121 -3.28 2.15 20.12
CA SER A 121 -2.07 2.99 20.21
C SER A 121 -1.62 3.50 18.85
N TRP A 122 -1.99 2.79 17.81
CA TRP A 122 -1.56 3.09 16.44
C TRP A 122 -2.27 4.33 15.88
#